data_ab08e453351209d92cf4409b5d3b44e1
#
_entry.id   ab08e453351209d92cf4409b5d3b44e1
#
_cell.length_a   1.000
_cell.length_b   1.000
_cell.length_c   1.000
_cell.angle_alpha   90.00
_cell.angle_beta   90.00
_cell.angle_gamma   90.00
#
_symmetry.space_group_name_H-M   'P 1'
#
loop_
_entity.id
_entity.type
_entity.pdbx_description
1 polymer ?
#
loop_
_entity_poly.entity_id
_entity_poly.type
_entity_poly.pdbx_seq_one_letter_code
_entity_poly.pdbx_strand_id
1 'polypeptide(L)'
;DYSLKVSDESLRVCIKHLDLVLEANKTTNLTRILNVDDAAVLHILDSLVLLPYIDKAPEGALLDMGTGAGFPGIPLTIASGRKATYIDSVGKKVDAVNSFVSALRLKHAYAVHDRLEEYARSHKKQFAVVTARALAPLPVLVEYASPFLKDGGLFVITKGNPSDEEFQSGIAAAKICGFTTLMTDDL
;
A
#
# COMPACT_ATOMS: atom_id res chain seq x y z
N ASP A 1 14.27 -6.50 16.37
CA ASP A 1 13.51 -7.78 16.39
C ASP A 1 12.04 -7.46 16.19
N TYR A 2 11.62 -7.32 14.91
CA TYR A 2 10.21 -7.14 14.59
C TYR A 2 9.51 -8.50 14.72
N SER A 3 8.85 -8.74 15.83
CA SER A 3 7.96 -9.89 16.02
C SER A 3 6.73 -9.76 15.11
N LEU A 4 6.95 -9.93 13.80
CA LEU A 4 5.86 -9.92 12.81
C LEU A 4 5.02 -11.19 13.01
N LYS A 5 3.76 -11.00 13.42
CA LYS A 5 2.79 -12.10 13.54
C LYS A 5 2.16 -12.39 12.17
N VAL A 6 2.95 -13.02 11.30
CA VAL A 6 2.48 -13.46 9.97
C VAL A 6 2.52 -14.97 9.93
N SER A 7 1.45 -15.63 9.50
CA SER A 7 1.41 -17.09 9.39
C SER A 7 2.29 -17.57 8.24
N ASP A 8 2.81 -18.81 8.35
CA ASP A 8 3.56 -19.43 7.27
C ASP A 8 2.75 -19.54 5.98
N GLU A 9 1.45 -19.73 6.08
CA GLU A 9 0.53 -19.72 4.93
C GLU A 9 0.53 -18.35 4.23
N SER A 10 0.38 -17.27 4.99
CA SER A 10 0.42 -15.91 4.43
C SER A 10 1.77 -15.60 3.79
N LEU A 11 2.88 -16.02 4.41
CA LEU A 11 4.20 -15.83 3.82
C LEU A 11 4.36 -16.58 2.49
N ARG A 12 3.89 -17.84 2.40
CA ARG A 12 3.90 -18.61 1.14
C ARG A 12 3.10 -17.91 0.05
N VAL A 13 1.95 -17.35 0.38
CA VAL A 13 1.12 -16.60 -0.58
C VAL A 13 1.81 -15.30 -1.01
N CYS A 14 2.48 -14.58 -0.08
CA CYS A 14 3.29 -13.40 -0.42
C CYS A 14 4.46 -13.74 -1.35
N ILE A 15 5.15 -14.86 -1.12
CA ILE A 15 6.23 -15.34 -2.02
C ILE A 15 5.66 -15.65 -3.40
N LYS A 16 4.51 -16.33 -3.47
CA LYS A 16 3.84 -16.58 -4.75
C LYS A 16 3.47 -15.28 -5.48
N HIS A 17 3.05 -14.23 -4.75
CA HIS A 17 2.85 -12.91 -5.35
C HIS A 17 4.15 -12.38 -5.96
N LEU A 18 5.26 -12.48 -5.25
CA LEU A 18 6.56 -12.05 -5.75
C LEU A 18 6.95 -12.78 -7.04
N ASP A 19 6.78 -14.11 -7.08
CA ASP A 19 7.04 -14.91 -8.28
C ASP A 19 6.22 -14.44 -9.48
N LEU A 20 4.93 -14.17 -9.26
CA LEU A 20 4.03 -13.63 -10.29
C LEU A 20 4.49 -12.25 -10.79
N VAL A 21 4.95 -11.38 -9.89
CA VAL A 21 5.48 -10.05 -10.24
C VAL A 21 6.75 -10.19 -11.08
N LEU A 22 7.71 -11.02 -10.67
CA LEU A 22 8.96 -11.21 -11.40
C LEU A 22 8.73 -11.82 -12.79
N GLU A 23 7.78 -12.74 -12.92
CA GLU A 23 7.40 -13.31 -14.21
C GLU A 23 6.75 -12.25 -15.11
N ALA A 24 5.74 -11.52 -14.62
CA ALA A 24 5.07 -10.47 -15.36
C ALA A 24 6.01 -9.31 -15.73
N ASN A 25 7.04 -9.07 -14.90
CA ASN A 25 8.01 -8.01 -15.13
C ASN A 25 8.86 -8.21 -16.39
N LYS A 26 8.95 -9.45 -16.92
CA LYS A 26 9.63 -9.73 -18.19
C LYS A 26 9.00 -9.02 -19.39
N THR A 27 7.71 -8.66 -19.29
CA THR A 27 6.95 -8.02 -20.36
C THR A 27 6.36 -6.66 -19.96
N THR A 28 6.21 -6.41 -18.67
CA THR A 28 5.56 -5.21 -18.13
C THR A 28 6.46 -4.62 -17.05
N ASN A 29 7.01 -3.44 -17.24
CA ASN A 29 7.89 -2.78 -16.26
C ASN A 29 7.16 -2.49 -14.93
N LEU A 30 7.06 -3.48 -14.06
CA LEU A 30 6.40 -3.41 -12.76
C LEU A 30 7.36 -3.01 -11.65
N THR A 31 8.60 -3.50 -11.69
CA THR A 31 9.64 -3.23 -10.71
C THR A 31 11.02 -3.16 -11.36
N ARG A 32 11.94 -2.41 -10.73
CA ARG A 32 13.36 -2.38 -11.11
C ARG A 32 14.19 -3.39 -10.33
N ILE A 33 13.62 -4.02 -9.31
CA ILE A 33 14.31 -4.99 -8.45
C ILE A 33 14.09 -6.37 -9.07
N LEU A 34 15.15 -6.93 -9.64
CA LEU A 34 15.12 -8.20 -10.38
C LEU A 34 15.74 -9.36 -9.60
N ASN A 35 16.61 -9.07 -8.63
CA ASN A 35 17.17 -10.09 -7.75
C ASN A 35 16.09 -10.58 -6.79
N VAL A 36 15.95 -11.89 -6.65
CA VAL A 36 14.86 -12.50 -5.85
C VAL A 36 15.03 -12.21 -4.36
N ASP A 37 16.26 -12.28 -3.85
CA ASP A 37 16.53 -12.02 -2.42
C ASP A 37 16.28 -10.55 -2.08
N ASP A 38 16.79 -9.63 -2.91
CA ASP A 38 16.51 -8.19 -2.76
C ASP A 38 15.01 -7.90 -2.86
N ALA A 39 14.31 -8.55 -3.78
CA ALA A 39 12.89 -8.36 -3.96
C ALA A 39 12.07 -8.93 -2.78
N ALA A 40 12.51 -10.02 -2.17
CA ALA A 40 11.89 -10.55 -0.96
C ALA A 40 12.00 -9.55 0.21
N VAL A 41 13.15 -8.92 0.38
CA VAL A 41 13.36 -7.90 1.41
C VAL A 41 12.63 -6.61 1.07
N LEU A 42 12.93 -6.02 -0.10
CA LEU A 42 12.46 -4.68 -0.48
C LEU A 42 11.00 -4.62 -0.92
N HIS A 43 10.36 -5.75 -1.16
CA HIS A 43 8.93 -5.78 -1.48
C HIS A 43 8.12 -6.48 -0.41
N ILE A 44 8.47 -7.71 -0.01
CA ILE A 44 7.63 -8.46 0.95
C ILE A 44 7.86 -7.96 2.37
N LEU A 45 9.11 -7.99 2.86
CA LEU A 45 9.41 -7.58 4.23
C LEU A 45 9.05 -6.11 4.46
N ASP A 46 9.46 -5.21 3.56
CA ASP A 46 9.13 -3.77 3.60
C ASP A 46 7.61 -3.50 3.59
N SER A 47 6.82 -4.38 3.01
CA SER A 47 5.36 -4.29 3.11
C SER A 47 4.84 -4.78 4.47
N LEU A 48 5.35 -5.92 4.95
CA LEU A 48 4.84 -6.58 6.14
C LEU A 48 5.21 -5.85 7.45
N VAL A 49 6.28 -5.06 7.47
CA VAL A 49 6.63 -4.21 8.63
C VAL A 49 5.56 -3.18 8.96
N LEU A 50 4.66 -2.86 8.03
CA LEU A 50 3.51 -2.00 8.25
C LEU A 50 2.35 -2.69 8.99
N LEU A 51 2.34 -4.03 9.05
CA LEU A 51 1.21 -4.80 9.60
C LEU A 51 0.84 -4.41 11.05
N PRO A 52 1.80 -4.19 11.99
CA PRO A 52 1.47 -3.80 13.35
C PRO A 52 0.71 -2.46 13.46
N TYR A 53 0.87 -1.56 12.48
CA TYR A 53 0.13 -0.30 12.40
C TYR A 53 -1.25 -0.52 11.80
N ILE A 54 -1.35 -1.38 10.78
CA ILE A 54 -2.61 -1.77 10.13
C ILE A 54 -3.55 -2.45 11.14
N ASP A 55 -3.01 -3.26 12.03
CA ASP A 55 -3.77 -3.96 13.08
C ASP A 55 -4.37 -3.01 14.12
N LYS A 56 -3.79 -1.81 14.29
CA LYS A 56 -4.35 -0.75 15.17
C LYS A 56 -5.49 0.03 14.52
N ALA A 57 -5.66 -0.08 13.20
CA ALA A 57 -6.72 0.61 12.49
C ALA A 57 -8.09 -0.01 12.79
N PRO A 58 -9.17 0.78 12.76
CA PRO A 58 -10.52 0.25 12.91
C PRO A 58 -10.84 -0.80 11.85
N GLU A 59 -11.88 -1.59 12.07
CA GLU A 59 -12.36 -2.52 11.05
C GLU A 59 -12.75 -1.80 9.76
N GLY A 60 -12.46 -2.41 8.61
CA GLY A 60 -12.81 -1.88 7.31
C GLY A 60 -11.78 -2.16 6.22
N ALA A 61 -12.05 -1.63 5.04
CA ALA A 61 -11.24 -1.86 3.85
C ALA A 61 -9.91 -1.08 3.88
N LEU A 62 -8.94 -1.62 3.14
CA LEU A 62 -7.66 -1.02 2.82
C LEU A 62 -7.68 -0.43 1.40
N LEU A 63 -7.10 0.72 1.22
CA LEU A 63 -6.78 1.33 -0.07
C LEU A 63 -5.27 1.43 -0.24
N ASP A 64 -4.74 0.94 -1.35
CA ASP A 64 -3.34 1.12 -1.73
C ASP A 64 -3.25 2.10 -2.90
N MET A 65 -2.67 3.27 -2.66
CA MET A 65 -2.56 4.35 -3.63
C MET A 65 -1.27 4.22 -4.44
N GLY A 66 -1.42 4.17 -5.78
CA GLY A 66 -0.28 3.98 -6.67
C GLY A 66 0.35 2.60 -6.50
N THR A 67 -0.48 1.57 -6.49
CA THR A 67 -0.12 0.21 -6.08
C THR A 67 1.03 -0.43 -6.88
N GLY A 68 1.30 0.05 -8.10
CA GLY A 68 2.38 -0.45 -8.96
C GLY A 68 2.27 -1.95 -9.24
N ALA A 69 3.16 -2.74 -8.67
CA ALA A 69 3.16 -4.20 -8.74
C ALA A 69 2.32 -4.86 -7.63
N GLY A 70 1.50 -4.09 -6.91
CA GLY A 70 0.70 -4.59 -5.78
C GLY A 70 1.39 -4.47 -4.43
N PHE A 71 2.42 -3.62 -4.30
CA PHE A 71 3.14 -3.40 -3.05
C PHE A 71 2.94 -1.98 -2.52
N PRO A 72 2.62 -1.83 -1.21
CA PRO A 72 2.51 -2.86 -0.17
C PRO A 72 1.15 -3.55 -0.09
N GLY A 73 0.16 -3.17 -0.91
CA GLY A 73 -1.24 -3.54 -0.78
C GLY A 73 -1.53 -5.03 -0.74
N ILE A 74 -1.00 -5.83 -1.68
CA ILE A 74 -1.27 -7.29 -1.75
C ILE A 74 -0.71 -8.02 -0.52
N PRO A 75 0.57 -7.88 -0.12
CA PRO A 75 1.10 -8.50 1.10
C PRO A 75 0.29 -8.13 2.35
N LEU A 76 -0.09 -6.86 2.49
CA LEU A 76 -0.90 -6.39 3.61
C LEU A 76 -2.31 -7.00 3.60
N THR A 77 -2.92 -7.14 2.42
CA THR A 77 -4.23 -7.81 2.27
C THR A 77 -4.14 -9.28 2.66
N ILE A 78 -3.10 -9.99 2.22
CA ILE A 78 -2.88 -11.40 2.55
C ILE A 78 -2.71 -11.57 4.07
N ALA A 79 -1.88 -10.74 4.70
CA ALA A 79 -1.55 -10.88 6.11
C ALA A 79 -2.68 -10.42 7.05
N SER A 80 -3.39 -9.34 6.71
CA SER A 80 -4.46 -8.78 7.55
C SER A 80 -5.85 -9.37 7.28
N GLY A 81 -6.07 -10.00 6.12
CA GLY A 81 -7.38 -10.47 5.69
C GLY A 81 -8.37 -9.36 5.34
N ARG A 82 -7.96 -8.10 5.30
CA ARG A 82 -8.85 -6.96 4.97
C ARG A 82 -9.29 -7.00 3.52
N LYS A 83 -10.51 -6.52 3.24
CA LYS A 83 -10.92 -6.15 1.88
C LYS A 83 -10.01 -5.06 1.37
N ALA A 84 -9.65 -5.09 0.09
CA ALA A 84 -8.70 -4.11 -0.44
C ALA A 84 -9.07 -3.60 -1.84
N THR A 85 -8.74 -2.35 -2.07
CA THR A 85 -8.75 -1.72 -3.39
C THR A 85 -7.35 -1.21 -3.69
N TYR A 86 -6.85 -1.51 -4.89
CA TYR A 86 -5.53 -1.09 -5.35
C TYR A 86 -5.71 -0.12 -6.50
N ILE A 87 -5.20 1.11 -6.40
CA ILE A 87 -5.35 2.11 -7.47
C ILE A 87 -4.02 2.38 -8.14
N ASP A 88 -4.02 2.41 -9.45
CA ASP A 88 -2.90 2.94 -10.26
C ASP A 88 -3.44 3.66 -11.49
N SER A 89 -2.76 4.73 -11.91
CA SER A 89 -3.09 5.48 -13.12
C SER A 89 -2.57 4.82 -14.41
N VAL A 90 -1.86 3.70 -14.30
CA VAL A 90 -1.30 2.96 -15.43
C VAL A 90 -2.07 1.66 -15.64
N GLY A 91 -2.91 1.61 -16.68
CA GLY A 91 -3.79 0.47 -16.96
C GLY A 91 -3.08 -0.88 -17.00
N LYS A 92 -1.91 -0.98 -17.64
CA LYS A 92 -1.13 -2.23 -17.69
C LYS A 92 -0.72 -2.76 -16.32
N LYS A 93 -0.47 -1.87 -15.33
CA LYS A 93 -0.19 -2.28 -13.96
C LYS A 93 -1.44 -2.80 -13.28
N VAL A 94 -2.57 -2.13 -13.49
CA VAL A 94 -3.88 -2.54 -12.98
C VAL A 94 -4.26 -3.93 -13.50
N ASP A 95 -4.07 -4.19 -14.79
CA ASP A 95 -4.33 -5.49 -15.41
C ASP A 95 -3.45 -6.58 -14.78
N ALA A 96 -2.16 -6.30 -14.58
CA ALA A 96 -1.23 -7.21 -13.90
C ALA A 96 -1.68 -7.49 -12.47
N VAL A 97 -2.00 -6.45 -11.68
CA VAL A 97 -2.46 -6.60 -10.28
C VAL A 97 -3.75 -7.42 -10.21
N ASN A 98 -4.72 -7.19 -11.10
CA ASN A 98 -5.95 -7.99 -11.15
C ASN A 98 -5.66 -9.46 -11.50
N SER A 99 -4.68 -9.73 -12.37
CA SER A 99 -4.25 -11.10 -12.65
C SER A 99 -3.63 -11.78 -11.41
N PHE A 100 -2.84 -11.04 -10.61
CA PHE A 100 -2.27 -11.53 -9.36
C PHE A 100 -3.37 -11.82 -8.33
N VAL A 101 -4.31 -10.88 -8.15
CA VAL A 101 -5.48 -11.05 -7.27
C VAL A 101 -6.23 -12.34 -7.59
N SER A 102 -6.47 -12.60 -8.89
CA SER A 102 -7.13 -13.82 -9.36
C SER A 102 -6.29 -15.07 -9.09
N ALA A 103 -5.00 -15.07 -9.44
CA ALA A 103 -4.09 -16.20 -9.25
C ALA A 103 -3.87 -16.56 -7.78
N LEU A 104 -3.90 -15.56 -6.89
CA LEU A 104 -3.79 -15.69 -5.44
C LEU A 104 -5.14 -15.97 -4.75
N ARG A 105 -6.24 -15.95 -5.51
CA ARG A 105 -7.63 -16.15 -5.02
C ARG A 105 -8.04 -15.19 -3.91
N LEU A 106 -7.64 -13.93 -4.00
CA LEU A 106 -8.01 -12.90 -3.03
C LEU A 106 -9.44 -12.42 -3.30
N LYS A 107 -10.43 -13.03 -2.65
CA LYS A 107 -11.88 -12.90 -2.94
C LYS A 107 -12.45 -11.48 -2.77
N HIS A 108 -11.80 -10.63 -1.98
CA HIS A 108 -12.31 -9.31 -1.60
C HIS A 108 -11.30 -8.20 -1.92
N ALA A 109 -10.53 -8.39 -2.97
CA ALA A 109 -9.54 -7.45 -3.44
C ALA A 109 -9.66 -7.26 -4.95
N TYR A 110 -9.42 -6.04 -5.44
CA TYR A 110 -9.42 -5.71 -6.86
C TYR A 110 -8.59 -4.44 -7.13
N ALA A 111 -8.09 -4.32 -8.35
CA ALA A 111 -7.39 -3.12 -8.79
C ALA A 111 -8.27 -2.26 -9.70
N VAL A 112 -8.11 -0.96 -9.60
CA VAL A 112 -8.85 0.08 -10.34
C VAL A 112 -7.89 0.94 -11.12
N HIS A 113 -8.15 1.12 -12.40
CA HIS A 113 -7.46 2.07 -13.26
C HIS A 113 -8.15 3.42 -13.16
N ASP A 114 -7.62 4.30 -12.31
CA ASP A 114 -8.15 5.64 -12.13
C ASP A 114 -7.07 6.59 -11.58
N ARG A 115 -7.34 7.88 -11.62
CA ARG A 115 -6.59 8.88 -10.87
C ARG A 115 -7.18 9.02 -9.48
N LEU A 116 -6.32 9.22 -8.47
CA LEU A 116 -6.75 9.34 -7.08
C LEU A 116 -7.75 10.45 -6.86
N GLU A 117 -7.56 11.59 -7.52
CA GLU A 117 -8.43 12.77 -7.43
C GLU A 117 -9.84 12.48 -7.98
N GLU A 118 -9.93 11.71 -9.07
CA GLU A 118 -11.21 11.33 -9.67
C GLU A 118 -11.90 10.28 -8.81
N TYR A 119 -11.17 9.24 -8.40
CA TYR A 119 -11.70 8.18 -7.56
C TYR A 119 -12.22 8.72 -6.21
N ALA A 120 -11.57 9.73 -5.64
CA ALA A 120 -11.99 10.35 -4.39
C ALA A 120 -13.36 11.04 -4.47
N ARG A 121 -13.83 11.43 -5.66
CA ARG A 121 -15.14 12.11 -5.81
C ARG A 121 -16.31 11.22 -5.34
N SER A 122 -16.22 9.92 -5.54
CA SER A 122 -17.27 8.94 -5.21
C SER A 122 -16.94 7.99 -4.06
N HIS A 123 -15.70 8.03 -3.53
CA HIS A 123 -15.22 7.06 -2.52
C HIS A 123 -14.72 7.74 -1.25
N LYS A 124 -15.35 8.84 -0.85
CA LYS A 124 -14.98 9.58 0.37
C LYS A 124 -15.27 8.78 1.63
N LYS A 125 -14.35 8.82 2.60
CA LYS A 125 -14.50 8.26 3.95
C LYS A 125 -14.88 6.78 3.99
N GLN A 126 -14.38 5.98 3.04
CA GLN A 126 -14.75 4.56 2.94
C GLN A 126 -13.69 3.60 3.50
N PHE A 127 -12.43 4.05 3.63
CA PHE A 127 -11.34 3.17 3.96
C PHE A 127 -10.87 3.36 5.41
N ALA A 128 -10.63 2.23 6.08
CA ALA A 128 -10.06 2.22 7.42
C ALA A 128 -8.55 2.41 7.42
N VAL A 129 -7.92 1.96 6.34
CA VAL A 129 -6.49 2.09 6.09
C VAL A 129 -6.28 2.63 4.68
N VAL A 130 -5.41 3.61 4.55
CA VAL A 130 -4.84 4.02 3.27
C VAL A 130 -3.35 3.82 3.35
N THR A 131 -2.76 3.27 2.31
CA THR A 131 -1.31 3.08 2.20
C THR A 131 -0.78 3.58 0.87
N ALA A 132 0.50 3.90 0.81
CA ALA A 132 1.21 4.26 -0.41
C ALA A 132 2.71 3.97 -0.24
N ARG A 133 3.40 3.69 -1.35
CA ARG A 133 4.84 3.57 -1.41
C ARG A 133 5.40 4.23 -2.66
N ALA A 134 6.45 5.04 -2.51
CA ALA A 134 7.18 5.67 -3.61
C ALA A 134 6.31 6.40 -4.67
N LEU A 135 5.18 6.98 -4.25
CA LEU A 135 4.20 7.59 -5.15
C LEU A 135 4.45 9.08 -5.36
N ALA A 136 4.68 9.84 -4.27
CA ALA A 136 4.80 11.29 -4.28
C ALA A 136 5.54 11.83 -3.04
N PRO A 137 5.87 13.12 -2.97
CA PRO A 137 6.31 13.78 -1.75
C PRO A 137 5.25 13.70 -0.64
N LEU A 138 5.70 13.71 0.62
CA LEU A 138 4.85 13.50 1.79
C LEU A 138 3.64 14.43 1.87
N PRO A 139 3.73 15.75 1.63
CA PRO A 139 2.57 16.64 1.64
C PRO A 139 1.48 16.20 0.66
N VAL A 140 1.88 15.83 -0.55
CA VAL A 140 0.97 15.39 -1.62
C VAL A 140 0.31 14.05 -1.26
N LEU A 141 1.08 13.13 -0.67
CA LEU A 141 0.53 11.84 -0.20
C LEU A 141 -0.57 12.03 0.84
N VAL A 142 -0.36 12.97 1.76
CA VAL A 142 -1.34 13.33 2.81
C VAL A 142 -2.62 13.89 2.19
N GLU A 143 -2.50 14.81 1.22
CA GLU A 143 -3.65 15.36 0.50
C GLU A 143 -4.43 14.29 -0.25
N TYR A 144 -3.73 13.36 -0.92
CA TYR A 144 -4.38 12.26 -1.63
C TYR A 144 -5.07 11.27 -0.69
N ALA A 145 -4.49 10.97 0.47
CA ALA A 145 -5.03 9.99 1.41
C ALA A 145 -6.25 10.49 2.17
N SER A 146 -6.25 11.78 2.54
CA SER A 146 -7.23 12.35 3.45
C SER A 146 -8.70 12.16 3.06
N PRO A 147 -9.12 12.33 1.78
CA PRO A 147 -10.51 12.17 1.41
C PRO A 147 -11.03 10.73 1.52
N PHE A 148 -10.14 9.75 1.44
CA PHE A 148 -10.50 8.33 1.47
C PHE A 148 -10.74 7.78 2.87
N LEU A 149 -10.06 8.34 3.87
CA LEU A 149 -10.07 7.82 5.23
C LEU A 149 -11.41 8.09 5.92
N LYS A 150 -11.97 7.05 6.51
CA LYS A 150 -13.07 7.21 7.46
C LYS A 150 -12.56 7.79 8.79
N ASP A 151 -13.48 8.25 9.61
CA ASP A 151 -13.15 8.79 10.93
C ASP A 151 -12.42 7.71 11.77
N GLY A 152 -11.27 8.08 12.33
CA GLY A 152 -10.37 7.15 13.04
C GLY A 152 -9.55 6.22 12.14
N GLY A 153 -9.64 6.36 10.80
CA GLY A 153 -8.82 5.61 9.86
C GLY A 153 -7.35 6.02 9.90
N LEU A 154 -6.47 5.15 9.44
CA LEU A 154 -5.02 5.36 9.46
C LEU A 154 -4.46 5.49 8.04
N PHE A 155 -3.62 6.49 7.84
CA PHE A 155 -2.71 6.58 6.70
C PHE A 155 -1.35 6.03 7.11
N VAL A 156 -0.91 4.93 6.50
CA VAL A 156 0.29 4.18 6.86
C VAL A 156 1.19 4.05 5.64
N ILE A 157 2.42 4.57 5.73
CA ILE A 157 3.36 4.59 4.61
C ILE A 157 4.76 4.18 5.06
N THR A 158 5.54 3.63 4.12
CA THR A 158 7.00 3.64 4.18
C THR A 158 7.52 4.78 3.32
N LYS A 159 8.47 5.52 3.84
CA LYS A 159 9.15 6.61 3.14
C LYS A 159 10.65 6.45 3.36
N GLY A 160 11.43 6.44 2.30
CA GLY A 160 12.88 6.59 2.42
C GLY A 160 13.21 7.93 3.10
N ASN A 161 14.45 8.22 3.38
CA ASN A 161 14.88 9.41 4.12
C ASN A 161 14.32 10.71 3.49
N PRO A 162 13.20 11.25 3.95
CA PRO A 162 12.72 12.54 3.50
C PRO A 162 13.64 13.64 4.03
N SER A 163 13.80 14.73 3.29
CA SER A 163 14.46 15.91 3.84
C SER A 163 13.64 16.49 5.00
N ASP A 164 14.31 17.23 5.90
CA ASP A 164 13.63 17.92 7.00
C ASP A 164 12.50 18.84 6.48
N GLU A 165 12.74 19.51 5.35
CA GLU A 165 11.75 20.38 4.71
C GLU A 165 10.52 19.58 4.22
N GLU A 166 10.73 18.44 3.57
CA GLU A 166 9.64 17.56 3.13
C GLU A 166 8.85 17.04 4.34
N PHE A 167 9.54 16.64 5.40
CA PHE A 167 8.91 16.13 6.60
C PHE A 167 8.06 17.19 7.31
N GLN A 168 8.60 18.41 7.52
CA GLN A 168 7.87 19.51 8.14
C GLN A 168 6.65 19.94 7.28
N SER A 169 6.81 19.98 5.96
CA SER A 169 5.72 20.27 5.03
C SER A 169 4.62 19.20 5.09
N GLY A 170 5.02 17.93 5.23
CA GLY A 170 4.08 16.81 5.42
C GLY A 170 3.28 16.93 6.72
N ILE A 171 3.93 17.31 7.83
CA ILE A 171 3.25 17.57 9.11
C ILE A 171 2.24 18.71 8.98
N ALA A 172 2.62 19.80 8.31
CA ALA A 172 1.72 20.94 8.08
C ALA A 172 0.50 20.53 7.24
N ALA A 173 0.73 19.79 6.15
CA ALA A 173 -0.35 19.25 5.31
C ALA A 173 -1.28 18.31 6.11
N ALA A 174 -0.72 17.44 6.95
CA ALA A 174 -1.50 16.53 7.78
C ALA A 174 -2.46 17.28 8.72
N LYS A 175 -2.00 18.35 9.37
CA LYS A 175 -2.84 19.20 10.22
C LYS A 175 -3.98 19.85 9.42
N ILE A 176 -3.68 20.39 8.24
CA ILE A 176 -4.67 21.02 7.34
C ILE A 176 -5.72 20.00 6.89
N CYS A 177 -5.27 18.77 6.57
CA CYS A 177 -6.14 17.67 6.13
C CYS A 177 -6.90 16.97 7.28
N GLY A 178 -6.75 17.43 8.52
CA GLY A 178 -7.51 16.93 9.67
C GLY A 178 -6.93 15.68 10.34
N PHE A 179 -5.67 15.32 10.08
CA PHE A 179 -4.99 14.29 10.84
C PHE A 179 -4.66 14.79 12.25
N THR A 180 -5.01 14.00 13.26
CA THR A 180 -4.88 14.38 14.68
C THR A 180 -3.63 13.83 15.35
N THR A 181 -3.05 12.77 14.80
CA THR A 181 -1.89 12.09 15.37
C THR A 181 -0.91 11.74 14.25
N LEU A 182 0.37 11.97 14.50
CA LEU A 182 1.48 11.52 13.67
C LEU A 182 2.36 10.61 14.51
N MET A 183 2.73 9.47 13.95
CA MET A 183 3.72 8.54 14.53
C MET A 183 4.79 8.27 13.48
N THR A 184 6.04 8.25 13.91
CA THR A 184 7.19 7.91 13.06
C THR A 184 8.03 6.88 13.78
N ASP A 185 8.43 5.84 13.07
CA ASP A 185 9.35 4.81 13.56
C ASP A 185 10.43 4.60 12.50
N ASP A 186 11.67 4.46 12.94
CA ASP A 186 12.77 4.05 12.09
C ASP A 186 12.71 2.53 11.92
N LEU A 187 12.68 2.07 10.68
CA LEU A 187 12.53 0.67 10.29
C LEU A 187 13.85 0.09 9.78
#